data_8d9176a665043c543cf90bfae6b53a12
#
_entry.id   8d9176a665043c543cf90bfae6b53a12
#
_cell.length_a   1.000
_cell.length_b   1.000
_cell.length_c   1.000
_cell.angle_alpha   90.00
_cell.angle_beta   90.00
_cell.angle_gamma   90.00
#
_symmetry.space_group_name_H-M   'P 1'
#
loop_
_entity.id
_entity.type
_entity.pdbx_description
1 polymer ?
#
loop_
_entity_poly.entity_id
_entity_poly.type
_entity_poly.pdbx_seq_one_letter_code
_entity_poly.pdbx_strand_id
1 'polypeptide(L)'
;MLLNRTRRALVLGAQGNIGAPLARYLRAIGYEVMESDIRPGWRSDYITADLNHPVDLLPAFDWCPDVVFLLSALVGRPACEQAGSMAIATNLAGINNVLQLCKRSESRCVFFSSSEVYGPSCEIMDEVLTVPRPANRYGLTKWLAEQLIEYEVRTSGLDAVILRPCMMYTELEDVGEHRSAMIRFAANLARGRPIDVHRGSARGWLHVDDAIRGIEAAARVDQFATINLGHPHILPTQDLAELIRAELGADRDLIRTVAVPAQITAVKRPTLDRQRTLLCFEPTISVREGVSRVCEVQRRMAGRGTSPNLPAASTGVSLLA
;
A
#
# COMPACT_ATOMS: atom_id res chain seq x y z
N MET A 1 29.73 -23.49 11.86
CA MET A 1 28.29 -23.72 12.08
C MET A 1 27.68 -22.39 12.47
N LEU A 2 27.28 -21.55 11.50
CA LEU A 2 26.53 -20.32 11.77
C LEU A 2 25.19 -20.78 12.30
N LEU A 3 24.93 -20.57 13.58
CA LEU A 3 23.62 -20.72 14.19
C LEU A 3 22.65 -19.91 13.33
N ASN A 4 21.64 -20.56 12.78
CA ASN A 4 20.56 -19.93 12.00
C ASN A 4 19.80 -18.99 12.96
N ARG A 5 20.30 -17.75 13.15
CA ARG A 5 19.61 -16.74 13.96
C ARG A 5 18.28 -16.42 13.27
N THR A 6 17.20 -16.48 14.02
CA THR A 6 15.89 -16.02 13.55
C THR A 6 15.98 -14.57 13.08
N ARG A 7 15.52 -14.29 11.88
CA ARG A 7 15.57 -12.96 11.30
C ARG A 7 14.53 -12.05 11.96
N ARG A 8 14.93 -10.83 12.34
CA ARG A 8 14.10 -9.83 13.00
C ARG A 8 13.53 -8.84 12.01
N ALA A 9 12.22 -8.67 12.01
CA ALA A 9 11.52 -7.74 11.13
C ALA A 9 10.75 -6.69 11.93
N LEU A 10 11.00 -5.41 11.65
CA LEU A 10 10.20 -4.30 12.14
C LEU A 10 9.19 -3.89 11.07
N VAL A 11 7.90 -3.88 11.41
CA VAL A 11 6.83 -3.44 10.50
C VAL A 11 6.28 -2.10 11.00
N LEU A 12 6.61 -1.01 10.30
CA LEU A 12 6.09 0.33 10.54
C LEU A 12 4.81 0.55 9.73
N GLY A 13 3.71 0.93 10.37
CA GLY A 13 2.36 0.95 9.79
C GLY A 13 1.64 -0.39 9.93
N ALA A 14 1.90 -1.10 11.02
CA ALA A 14 1.48 -2.48 11.25
C ALA A 14 -0.03 -2.66 11.40
N GLN A 15 -0.80 -1.62 11.71
CA GLN A 15 -2.26 -1.69 11.77
C GLN A 15 -2.95 -1.31 10.44
N GLY A 16 -2.16 -1.06 9.38
CA GLY A 16 -2.68 -0.78 8.03
C GLY A 16 -3.15 -2.03 7.30
N ASN A 17 -3.85 -1.83 6.18
CA ASN A 17 -4.39 -2.90 5.32
C ASN A 17 -3.31 -3.83 4.74
N ILE A 18 -2.05 -3.40 4.74
CA ILE A 18 -0.90 -4.18 4.26
C ILE A 18 -0.04 -4.63 5.45
N GLY A 19 0.20 -3.74 6.42
CA GLY A 19 1.07 -4.03 7.55
C GLY A 19 0.59 -5.19 8.41
N ALA A 20 -0.71 -5.23 8.73
CA ALA A 20 -1.25 -6.29 9.56
C ALA A 20 -1.17 -7.69 8.91
N PRO A 21 -1.57 -7.90 7.64
CA PRO A 21 -1.35 -9.18 6.99
C PRO A 21 0.13 -9.51 6.78
N LEU A 22 0.99 -8.51 6.50
CA LEU A 22 2.44 -8.73 6.38
C LEU A 22 3.04 -9.23 7.71
N ALA A 23 2.72 -8.60 8.83
CA ALA A 23 3.22 -9.00 10.13
C ALA A 23 2.81 -10.44 10.49
N ARG A 24 1.55 -10.82 10.20
CA ARG A 24 1.08 -12.21 10.37
C ARG A 24 1.85 -13.19 9.48
N TYR A 25 2.04 -12.84 8.21
CA TYR A 25 2.76 -13.68 7.26
C TYR A 25 4.22 -13.89 7.67
N LEU A 26 4.93 -12.81 8.05
CA LEU A 26 6.31 -12.87 8.50
C LEU A 26 6.48 -13.80 9.71
N ARG A 27 5.58 -13.72 10.70
CA ARG A 27 5.59 -14.68 11.84
C ARG A 27 5.35 -16.11 11.38
N ALA A 28 4.42 -16.32 10.45
CA ALA A 28 4.11 -17.67 9.96
C ALA A 28 5.28 -18.33 9.23
N ILE A 29 6.17 -17.55 8.61
CA ILE A 29 7.36 -18.04 7.94
C ILE A 29 8.64 -17.97 8.80
N GLY A 30 8.50 -17.68 10.10
CA GLY A 30 9.58 -17.81 11.09
C GLY A 30 10.39 -16.54 11.39
N TYR A 31 9.90 -15.35 11.02
CA TYR A 31 10.49 -14.10 11.52
C TYR A 31 10.08 -13.84 12.96
N GLU A 32 11.00 -13.27 13.74
CA GLU A 32 10.67 -12.52 14.94
C GLU A 32 10.20 -11.13 14.50
N VAL A 33 8.97 -10.72 14.89
CA VAL A 33 8.34 -9.50 14.35
C VAL A 33 7.99 -8.53 15.45
N MET A 34 8.54 -7.32 15.36
CA MET A 34 8.11 -6.13 16.10
C MET A 34 7.17 -5.32 15.21
N GLU A 35 6.04 -4.92 15.76
CA GLU A 35 5.06 -4.06 15.09
C GLU A 35 5.09 -2.64 15.63
N SER A 36 4.86 -1.63 14.76
CA SER A 36 4.68 -0.25 15.19
C SER A 36 3.65 0.48 14.32
N ASP A 37 2.85 1.31 14.96
CA ASP A 37 1.88 2.20 14.31
C ASP A 37 1.65 3.42 15.20
N ILE A 38 1.12 4.51 14.65
CA ILE A 38 0.68 5.68 15.44
C ILE A 38 -0.53 5.36 16.31
N ARG A 39 -1.34 4.39 15.91
CA ARG A 39 -2.47 3.89 16.71
C ARG A 39 -1.94 3.02 17.85
N PRO A 40 -2.54 3.11 19.05
CA PRO A 40 -2.07 2.34 20.20
C PRO A 40 -2.28 0.83 20.01
N GLY A 41 -1.35 0.05 20.59
CA GLY A 41 -1.42 -1.40 20.68
C GLY A 41 -0.99 -1.87 22.06
N TRP A 42 -1.37 -3.10 22.44
CA TRP A 42 -1.23 -3.60 23.82
C TRP A 42 -0.35 -4.87 23.92
N ARG A 43 0.25 -5.29 22.82
CA ARG A 43 1.11 -6.48 22.79
C ARG A 43 2.54 -6.12 23.15
N SER A 44 3.27 -7.07 23.72
CA SER A 44 4.68 -6.89 24.11
C SER A 44 5.63 -6.69 22.91
N ASP A 45 5.22 -7.17 21.72
CA ASP A 45 5.92 -7.04 20.44
C ASP A 45 5.38 -5.88 19.60
N TYR A 46 4.82 -4.85 20.27
CA TYR A 46 4.20 -3.69 19.62
C TYR A 46 4.66 -2.39 20.29
N ILE A 47 4.98 -1.39 19.48
CA ILE A 47 5.37 -0.05 19.91
C ILE A 47 4.44 0.98 19.26
N THR A 48 3.80 1.82 20.07
CA THR A 48 3.09 2.99 19.57
C THR A 48 4.09 4.09 19.29
N ALA A 49 4.22 4.51 18.01
CA ALA A 49 5.19 5.52 17.61
C ALA A 49 4.69 6.37 16.44
N ASP A 50 4.98 7.66 16.50
CA ASP A 50 4.85 8.58 15.37
C ASP A 50 6.21 8.76 14.68
N LEU A 51 6.27 8.60 13.36
CA LEU A 51 7.49 8.80 12.57
C LEU A 51 8.06 10.22 12.74
N ASN A 52 7.21 11.20 13.05
CA ASN A 52 7.64 12.58 13.29
C ASN A 52 8.38 12.75 14.62
N HIS A 53 8.28 11.80 15.53
CA HIS A 53 8.94 11.79 16.84
C HIS A 53 9.95 10.63 16.90
N PRO A 54 11.19 10.81 16.41
CA PRO A 54 12.17 9.71 16.31
C PRO A 54 12.47 9.04 17.67
N VAL A 55 12.27 9.73 18.78
CA VAL A 55 12.45 9.16 20.14
C VAL A 55 11.47 8.01 20.39
N ASP A 56 10.24 8.07 19.86
CA ASP A 56 9.24 7.01 20.02
C ASP A 56 9.69 5.71 19.31
N LEU A 57 10.50 5.83 18.26
CA LEU A 57 10.99 4.71 17.48
C LEU A 57 12.25 4.04 18.09
N LEU A 58 12.97 4.71 19.00
CA LEU A 58 14.21 4.18 19.57
C LEU A 58 14.09 2.77 20.12
N PRO A 59 13.07 2.41 20.93
CA PRO A 59 12.96 1.05 21.45
C PRO A 59 12.83 -0.01 20.35
N ALA A 60 12.16 0.32 19.21
CA ALA A 60 12.02 -0.60 18.09
C ALA A 60 13.36 -0.85 17.38
N PHE A 61 14.23 0.17 17.31
CA PHE A 61 15.55 0.06 16.67
C PHE A 61 16.63 -0.46 17.63
N ASP A 62 16.52 -0.20 18.95
CA ASP A 62 17.39 -0.80 19.96
C ASP A 62 17.20 -2.33 20.07
N TRP A 63 16.05 -2.84 19.59
CA TRP A 63 15.82 -4.27 19.38
C TRP A 63 16.65 -4.87 18.23
N CYS A 64 17.34 -4.04 17.43
CA CYS A 64 18.21 -4.40 16.31
C CYS A 64 17.48 -5.24 15.24
N PRO A 65 16.50 -4.70 14.53
CA PRO A 65 15.84 -5.38 13.42
C PRO A 65 16.83 -5.62 12.26
N ASP A 66 16.78 -6.78 11.62
CA ASP A 66 17.55 -7.06 10.40
C ASP A 66 16.92 -6.36 9.19
N VAL A 67 15.59 -6.19 9.21
CA VAL A 67 14.83 -5.52 8.14
C VAL A 67 13.69 -4.67 8.71
N VAL A 68 13.52 -3.48 8.13
CA VAL A 68 12.43 -2.53 8.43
C VAL A 68 11.53 -2.42 7.22
N PHE A 69 10.28 -2.87 7.35
CA PHE A 69 9.24 -2.65 6.34
C PHE A 69 8.55 -1.32 6.61
N LEU A 70 8.90 -0.29 5.85
CA LEU A 70 8.42 1.07 6.02
C LEU A 70 7.13 1.30 5.20
N LEU A 71 5.99 0.96 5.80
CA LEU A 71 4.64 1.08 5.21
C LEU A 71 3.89 2.32 5.72
N SER A 72 4.35 2.90 6.84
CA SER A 72 3.74 4.10 7.43
C SER A 72 3.81 5.29 6.50
N ALA A 73 2.68 5.94 6.31
CA ALA A 73 2.57 7.21 5.57
C ALA A 73 1.20 7.84 5.79
N LEU A 74 1.06 9.13 5.54
CA LEU A 74 -0.24 9.70 5.21
C LEU A 74 -0.59 9.27 3.79
N VAL A 75 -1.64 8.45 3.65
CA VAL A 75 -2.00 7.76 2.40
C VAL A 75 -3.23 8.38 1.74
N GLY A 76 -3.21 8.42 0.42
CA GLY A 76 -4.36 8.82 -0.39
C GLY A 76 -4.27 10.27 -0.88
N ARG A 77 -4.71 10.47 -2.13
CA ARG A 77 -4.65 11.79 -2.80
C ARG A 77 -5.42 12.85 -2.01
N PRO A 78 -6.73 12.65 -1.66
CA PRO A 78 -7.48 13.69 -0.97
C PRO A 78 -6.91 14.05 0.39
N ALA A 79 -6.50 13.06 1.18
CA ALA A 79 -5.93 13.30 2.51
C ALA A 79 -4.63 14.13 2.42
N CYS A 80 -3.74 13.81 1.47
CA CYS A 80 -2.51 14.56 1.27
C CYS A 80 -2.75 15.97 0.69
N GLU A 81 -3.80 16.16 -0.12
CA GLU A 81 -4.16 17.52 -0.58
C GLU A 81 -4.75 18.37 0.53
N GLN A 82 -5.62 17.81 1.36
CA GLN A 82 -6.26 18.51 2.47
C GLN A 82 -5.27 18.84 3.60
N ALA A 83 -4.39 17.91 3.95
CA ALA A 83 -3.43 18.01 5.04
C ALA A 83 -1.99 18.12 4.53
N GLY A 84 -1.70 19.10 3.66
CA GLY A 84 -0.44 19.22 2.94
C GLY A 84 0.81 19.29 3.81
N SER A 85 0.77 20.06 4.90
CA SER A 85 1.90 20.15 5.84
C SER A 85 2.14 18.83 6.55
N MET A 86 1.07 18.13 6.95
CA MET A 86 1.17 16.80 7.57
C MET A 86 1.70 15.76 6.57
N ALA A 87 1.28 15.83 5.30
CA ALA A 87 1.81 14.95 4.26
C ALA A 87 3.33 15.11 4.10
N ILE A 88 3.84 16.34 4.10
CA ILE A 88 5.27 16.60 4.03
C ILE A 88 5.97 16.16 5.33
N ALA A 89 5.43 16.49 6.50
CA ALA A 89 6.02 16.09 7.77
C ALA A 89 6.13 14.56 7.85
N THR A 90 5.03 13.82 7.67
CA THR A 90 5.03 12.36 7.81
C THR A 90 5.76 11.66 6.68
N ASN A 91 5.50 12.04 5.41
CA ASN A 91 6.01 11.30 4.26
C ASN A 91 7.42 11.70 3.83
N LEU A 92 8.00 12.75 4.41
CA LEU A 92 9.39 13.14 4.15
C LEU A 92 10.20 13.22 5.44
N ALA A 93 9.86 14.09 6.39
CA ALA A 93 10.64 14.23 7.60
C ALA A 93 10.57 12.98 8.47
N GLY A 94 9.37 12.40 8.66
CA GLY A 94 9.18 11.14 9.38
C GLY A 94 9.92 9.97 8.71
N ILE A 95 9.87 9.87 7.37
CA ILE A 95 10.64 8.86 6.63
C ILE A 95 12.14 9.07 6.84
N ASN A 96 12.65 10.31 6.74
CA ASN A 96 14.06 10.58 7.01
C ASN A 96 14.50 10.14 8.41
N ASN A 97 13.67 10.35 9.43
CA ASN A 97 13.96 9.85 10.78
C ASN A 97 14.18 8.33 10.80
N VAL A 98 13.31 7.59 10.10
CA VAL A 98 13.45 6.12 9.98
C VAL A 98 14.74 5.73 9.25
N LEU A 99 15.10 6.44 8.14
CA LEU A 99 16.33 6.15 7.41
C LEU A 99 17.58 6.35 8.29
N GLN A 100 17.62 7.42 9.10
CA GLN A 100 18.73 7.64 10.04
C GLN A 100 18.81 6.53 11.11
N LEU A 101 17.67 6.03 11.57
CA LEU A 101 17.63 4.91 12.52
C LEU A 101 18.06 3.59 11.85
N CYS A 102 17.63 3.32 10.60
CA CYS A 102 18.12 2.16 9.83
C CYS A 102 19.65 2.18 9.66
N LYS A 103 20.22 3.34 9.35
CA LYS A 103 21.69 3.50 9.25
C LYS A 103 22.39 3.17 10.58
N ARG A 104 21.84 3.70 11.70
CA ARG A 104 22.42 3.47 13.02
C ARG A 104 22.40 1.99 13.45
N SER A 105 21.33 1.27 13.10
CA SER A 105 21.12 -0.13 13.45
C SER A 105 21.59 -1.12 12.37
N GLU A 106 22.13 -0.61 11.26
CA GLU A 106 22.54 -1.41 10.09
C GLU A 106 21.40 -2.28 9.55
N SER A 107 20.15 -1.77 9.68
CA SER A 107 18.95 -2.47 9.22
C SER A 107 18.68 -2.18 7.75
N ARG A 108 18.28 -3.20 6.99
CA ARG A 108 17.76 -3.02 5.64
C ARG A 108 16.42 -2.30 5.67
N CYS A 109 16.22 -1.29 4.82
CA CYS A 109 14.95 -0.59 4.65
C CYS A 109 14.22 -1.07 3.39
N VAL A 110 13.04 -1.68 3.55
CA VAL A 110 12.09 -1.93 2.45
C VAL A 110 11.04 -0.83 2.45
N PHE A 111 11.22 0.14 1.55
CA PHE A 111 10.34 1.30 1.47
C PHE A 111 9.16 1.06 0.54
N PHE A 112 7.97 1.36 1.05
CA PHE A 112 6.73 1.24 0.30
C PHE A 112 6.34 2.58 -0.33
N SER A 113 6.72 2.74 -1.60
CA SER A 113 6.39 3.88 -2.44
C SER A 113 4.99 3.75 -3.06
N SER A 114 4.81 4.16 -4.31
CA SER A 114 3.52 4.08 -5.01
C SER A 114 3.70 4.23 -6.52
N SER A 115 2.85 3.60 -7.32
CA SER A 115 2.74 3.90 -8.75
C SER A 115 2.24 5.32 -9.07
N GLU A 116 1.76 6.08 -8.07
CA GLU A 116 1.39 7.50 -8.23
C GLU A 116 2.59 8.40 -8.56
N VAL A 117 3.82 7.93 -8.32
CA VAL A 117 5.05 8.65 -8.70
C VAL A 117 5.17 8.85 -10.21
N TYR A 118 4.63 7.93 -11.02
CA TYR A 118 4.71 8.01 -12.48
C TYR A 118 3.85 9.13 -13.08
N GLY A 119 2.73 9.48 -12.43
CA GLY A 119 1.80 10.49 -12.92
C GLY A 119 0.87 10.00 -14.04
N PRO A 120 0.00 10.88 -14.58
CA PRO A 120 -1.08 10.50 -15.49
C PRO A 120 -0.67 10.33 -16.96
N SER A 121 0.45 10.90 -17.38
CA SER A 121 0.89 10.93 -18.81
C SER A 121 1.69 9.72 -19.24
N CYS A 122 1.81 8.70 -18.41
CA CYS A 122 2.63 7.53 -18.65
C CYS A 122 1.75 6.33 -19.05
N GLU A 123 1.92 5.78 -20.24
CA GLU A 123 1.26 4.55 -20.66
C GLU A 123 1.93 3.31 -20.07
N ILE A 124 3.27 3.30 -20.04
CA ILE A 124 4.08 2.23 -19.46
C ILE A 124 4.83 2.78 -18.26
N MET A 125 4.67 2.12 -17.14
CA MET A 125 5.32 2.47 -15.88
C MET A 125 6.56 1.60 -15.72
N ASP A 126 7.69 2.07 -16.26
CA ASP A 126 8.98 1.39 -16.19
C ASP A 126 9.85 2.04 -15.11
N GLU A 127 10.51 1.23 -14.28
CA GLU A 127 11.29 1.70 -13.13
C GLU A 127 12.53 2.50 -13.53
N VAL A 128 13.03 2.27 -14.75
CA VAL A 128 14.27 2.89 -15.26
C VAL A 128 13.97 3.93 -16.32
N LEU A 129 13.10 3.60 -17.29
CA LEU A 129 12.89 4.41 -18.48
C LEU A 129 11.85 5.52 -18.28
N THR A 130 10.91 5.32 -17.35
CA THR A 130 9.87 6.31 -17.09
C THR A 130 10.31 7.34 -16.07
N VAL A 131 10.45 8.58 -16.50
CA VAL A 131 10.74 9.72 -15.60
C VAL A 131 9.50 10.01 -14.73
N PRO A 132 9.60 9.93 -13.39
CA PRO A 132 8.49 10.24 -12.49
C PRO A 132 7.99 11.68 -12.68
N ARG A 133 6.66 11.83 -12.80
CA ARG A 133 5.97 13.13 -12.91
C ARG A 133 4.66 13.11 -12.11
N PRO A 134 4.75 13.03 -10.78
CA PRO A 134 3.57 12.91 -9.92
C PRO A 134 2.63 14.12 -10.12
N ALA A 135 1.33 13.84 -10.23
CA ALA A 135 0.30 14.86 -10.45
C ALA A 135 -0.50 15.21 -9.20
N ASN A 136 -0.14 14.66 -8.05
CA ASN A 136 -0.77 14.91 -6.78
C ASN A 136 0.26 14.87 -5.65
N ARG A 137 -0.08 15.48 -4.52
CA ARG A 137 0.83 15.61 -3.37
C ARG A 137 1.25 14.27 -2.79
N TYR A 138 0.37 13.27 -2.77
CA TYR A 138 0.74 11.93 -2.31
C TYR A 138 1.87 11.33 -3.16
N GLY A 139 1.68 11.29 -4.49
CA GLY A 139 2.71 10.82 -5.41
C GLY A 139 3.99 11.64 -5.32
N LEU A 140 3.88 12.98 -5.19
CA LEU A 140 5.04 13.87 -5.03
C LEU A 140 5.83 13.53 -3.76
N THR A 141 5.17 13.37 -2.61
CA THR A 141 5.88 13.03 -1.36
C THR A 141 6.53 11.66 -1.41
N LYS A 142 5.90 10.68 -2.07
CA LYS A 142 6.50 9.35 -2.27
C LYS A 142 7.73 9.43 -3.18
N TRP A 143 7.67 10.17 -4.27
CA TRP A 143 8.82 10.36 -5.16
C TRP A 143 9.98 11.08 -4.47
N LEU A 144 9.71 12.16 -3.73
CA LEU A 144 10.75 12.85 -2.97
C LEU A 144 11.40 11.95 -1.91
N ALA A 145 10.63 11.07 -1.28
CA ALA A 145 11.17 10.07 -0.36
C ALA A 145 12.07 9.04 -1.09
N GLU A 146 11.71 8.61 -2.30
CA GLU A 146 12.57 7.76 -3.13
C GLU A 146 13.91 8.46 -3.43
N GLN A 147 13.88 9.74 -3.79
CA GLN A 147 15.10 10.52 -4.07
C GLN A 147 15.99 10.66 -2.82
N LEU A 148 15.37 10.83 -1.65
CA LEU A 148 16.08 10.86 -0.38
C LEU A 148 16.74 9.50 -0.07
N ILE A 149 16.03 8.40 -0.28
CA ILE A 149 16.57 7.04 -0.09
C ILE A 149 17.74 6.79 -1.05
N GLU A 150 17.58 7.11 -2.33
CA GLU A 150 18.65 6.94 -3.32
C GLU A 150 19.90 7.77 -2.96
N TYR A 151 19.71 9.01 -2.47
CA TYR A 151 20.79 9.82 -1.97
C TYR A 151 21.50 9.15 -0.79
N GLU A 152 20.77 8.64 0.21
CA GLU A 152 21.34 7.98 1.38
C GLU A 152 22.06 6.67 1.01
N VAL A 153 21.52 5.88 0.09
CA VAL A 153 22.20 4.68 -0.43
C VAL A 153 23.56 5.04 -1.03
N ARG A 154 23.59 6.06 -1.87
CA ARG A 154 24.82 6.47 -2.58
C ARG A 154 25.86 7.11 -1.67
N THR A 155 25.45 7.92 -0.69
CA THR A 155 26.35 8.75 0.11
C THR A 155 26.70 8.17 1.46
N SER A 156 25.84 7.35 2.03
CA SER A 156 26.04 6.79 3.38
C SER A 156 25.97 5.25 3.43
N GLY A 157 25.76 4.59 2.29
CA GLY A 157 25.70 3.13 2.23
C GLY A 157 24.46 2.52 2.86
N LEU A 158 23.35 3.29 2.95
CA LEU A 158 22.08 2.74 3.43
C LEU A 158 21.66 1.51 2.60
N ASP A 159 21.39 0.39 3.25
CA ASP A 159 20.84 -0.80 2.59
C ASP A 159 19.33 -0.64 2.42
N ALA A 160 18.86 -0.48 1.18
CA ALA A 160 17.45 -0.22 0.91
C ALA A 160 16.95 -0.83 -0.40
N VAL A 161 15.64 -1.10 -0.43
CA VAL A 161 14.87 -1.46 -1.63
C VAL A 161 13.60 -0.61 -1.66
N ILE A 162 13.23 -0.12 -2.83
CA ILE A 162 12.02 0.66 -3.05
C ILE A 162 11.00 -0.20 -3.81
N LEU A 163 9.80 -0.34 -3.26
CA LEU A 163 8.67 -0.97 -3.95
C LEU A 163 7.68 0.09 -4.42
N ARG A 164 7.28 0.04 -5.69
CA ARG A 164 6.19 0.86 -6.27
C ARG A 164 4.95 0.00 -6.51
N PRO A 165 4.08 -0.17 -5.51
CA PRO A 165 2.88 -0.99 -5.66
C PRO A 165 1.89 -0.37 -6.66
N CYS A 166 1.25 -1.24 -7.43
CA CYS A 166 0.22 -0.91 -8.41
C CYS A 166 -1.09 -1.57 -8.01
N MET A 167 -2.10 -0.75 -7.64
CA MET A 167 -3.50 -1.17 -7.40
C MET A 167 -3.66 -2.43 -6.55
N MET A 168 -3.23 -2.37 -5.30
CA MET A 168 -3.51 -3.44 -4.33
C MET A 168 -4.93 -3.32 -3.77
N TYR A 169 -5.49 -4.46 -3.36
CA TYR A 169 -6.79 -4.55 -2.71
C TYR A 169 -6.83 -5.75 -1.73
N THR A 170 -7.73 -5.66 -0.78
CA THR A 170 -8.07 -6.74 0.14
C THR A 170 -9.57 -6.67 0.47
N GLU A 171 -10.19 -7.81 0.72
CA GLU A 171 -11.59 -7.89 1.15
C GLU A 171 -11.85 -7.25 2.52
N LEU A 172 -10.78 -7.04 3.32
CA LEU A 172 -10.83 -6.44 4.66
C LEU A 172 -10.65 -4.91 4.64
N GLU A 173 -10.50 -4.31 3.46
CA GLU A 173 -10.39 -2.85 3.34
C GLU A 173 -11.69 -2.17 3.75
N ASP A 174 -11.60 -1.13 4.59
CA ASP A 174 -12.78 -0.33 4.96
C ASP A 174 -13.46 0.27 3.73
N VAL A 175 -14.77 0.41 3.79
CA VAL A 175 -15.55 1.06 2.72
C VAL A 175 -15.42 2.58 2.86
N GLY A 176 -15.07 3.27 1.76
CA GLY A 176 -14.94 4.73 1.74
C GLY A 176 -14.72 5.28 0.33
N GLU A 177 -14.96 6.57 0.13
CA GLU A 177 -14.86 7.23 -1.19
C GLU A 177 -13.42 7.17 -1.77
N HIS A 178 -12.42 7.09 -0.90
CA HIS A 178 -11.01 7.13 -1.28
C HIS A 178 -10.36 5.74 -1.41
N ARG A 179 -11.17 4.70 -1.30
CA ARG A 179 -10.73 3.30 -1.39
C ARG A 179 -10.65 2.79 -2.83
N SER A 180 -10.14 1.59 -3.01
CA SER A 180 -10.00 0.98 -4.33
C SER A 180 -11.36 0.86 -5.04
N ALA A 181 -11.37 0.93 -6.38
CA ALA A 181 -12.60 0.72 -7.14
C ALA A 181 -13.17 -0.68 -6.89
N MET A 182 -12.34 -1.69 -6.65
CA MET A 182 -12.75 -3.04 -6.31
C MET A 182 -13.73 -3.04 -5.12
N ILE A 183 -13.33 -2.45 -4.01
CA ILE A 183 -14.14 -2.40 -2.78
C ILE A 183 -15.35 -1.49 -2.94
N ARG A 184 -15.19 -0.31 -3.53
CA ARG A 184 -16.28 0.65 -3.74
C ARG A 184 -17.38 0.09 -4.62
N PHE A 185 -17.03 -0.59 -5.70
CA PHE A 185 -18.00 -1.20 -6.61
C PHE A 185 -18.75 -2.33 -5.92
N ALA A 186 -18.04 -3.24 -5.27
CA ALA A 186 -18.67 -4.33 -4.54
C ALA A 186 -19.59 -3.84 -3.42
N ALA A 187 -19.14 -2.86 -2.63
CA ALA A 187 -19.93 -2.31 -1.53
C ALA A 187 -21.20 -1.59 -1.99
N ASN A 188 -21.14 -0.83 -3.10
CA ASN A 188 -22.28 -0.14 -3.63
C ASN A 188 -23.26 -1.11 -4.32
N LEU A 189 -22.77 -1.97 -5.20
CA LEU A 189 -23.63 -2.92 -5.91
C LEU A 189 -24.31 -3.91 -4.95
N ALA A 190 -23.63 -4.37 -3.89
CA ALA A 190 -24.23 -5.23 -2.87
C ALA A 190 -25.39 -4.52 -2.12
N ARG A 191 -25.46 -3.19 -2.15
CA ARG A 191 -26.52 -2.37 -1.54
C ARG A 191 -27.52 -1.80 -2.54
N GLY A 192 -27.49 -2.25 -3.80
CA GLY A 192 -28.34 -1.72 -4.88
C GLY A 192 -28.06 -0.26 -5.23
N ARG A 193 -26.83 0.22 -4.98
CA ARG A 193 -26.43 1.61 -5.27
C ARG A 193 -25.63 1.69 -6.58
N PRO A 194 -25.80 2.78 -7.36
CA PRO A 194 -25.06 2.94 -8.61
C PRO A 194 -23.56 3.14 -8.38
N ILE A 195 -22.79 2.78 -9.40
CA ILE A 195 -21.35 3.00 -9.47
C ILE A 195 -20.97 3.76 -10.74
N ASP A 196 -19.96 4.63 -10.63
CA ASP A 196 -19.39 5.34 -11.74
C ASP A 196 -18.10 4.67 -12.19
N VAL A 197 -18.05 4.23 -13.45
CA VAL A 197 -16.94 3.54 -14.08
C VAL A 197 -16.27 4.46 -15.10
N HIS A 198 -15.00 4.73 -14.92
CA HIS A 198 -14.23 5.57 -15.84
C HIS A 198 -14.01 4.89 -17.19
N ARG A 199 -14.46 5.52 -18.28
CA ARG A 199 -14.34 5.00 -19.65
C ARG A 199 -12.87 4.83 -20.03
N GLY A 200 -12.50 3.64 -20.55
CA GLY A 200 -11.16 3.36 -21.03
C GLY A 200 -10.10 3.23 -19.93
N SER A 201 -10.51 3.20 -18.66
CA SER A 201 -9.56 2.94 -17.58
C SER A 201 -9.29 1.43 -17.42
N ALA A 202 -8.02 1.07 -17.13
CA ALA A 202 -7.60 -0.31 -16.93
C ALA A 202 -6.49 -0.41 -15.87
N ARG A 203 -6.48 -1.51 -15.10
CA ARG A 203 -5.57 -1.73 -13.96
C ARG A 203 -5.20 -3.22 -13.85
N GLY A 204 -3.99 -3.48 -13.37
CA GLY A 204 -3.65 -4.78 -12.78
C GLY A 204 -4.02 -4.81 -11.30
N TRP A 205 -4.87 -5.73 -10.89
CA TRP A 205 -5.40 -5.82 -9.53
C TRP A 205 -4.63 -6.87 -8.72
N LEU A 206 -3.77 -6.42 -7.80
CA LEU A 206 -2.95 -7.29 -6.97
C LEU A 206 -3.60 -7.49 -5.61
N HIS A 207 -3.92 -8.75 -5.27
CA HIS A 207 -4.45 -9.09 -3.96
C HIS A 207 -3.36 -8.93 -2.87
N VAL A 208 -3.75 -8.47 -1.68
CA VAL A 208 -2.81 -8.27 -0.57
C VAL A 208 -2.07 -9.55 -0.18
N ASP A 209 -2.73 -10.72 -0.19
CA ASP A 209 -2.07 -12.01 0.13
C ASP A 209 -0.95 -12.36 -0.85
N ASP A 210 -1.06 -11.96 -2.12
CA ASP A 210 0.05 -12.06 -3.06
C ASP A 210 1.10 -10.96 -2.81
N ALA A 211 0.65 -9.72 -2.60
CA ALA A 211 1.55 -8.58 -2.40
C ALA A 211 2.51 -8.80 -1.22
N ILE A 212 2.05 -9.33 -0.09
CA ILE A 212 2.90 -9.58 1.09
C ILE A 212 4.04 -10.56 0.80
N ARG A 213 3.87 -11.52 -0.11
CA ARG A 213 4.94 -12.42 -0.55
C ARG A 213 6.01 -11.65 -1.34
N GLY A 214 5.59 -10.77 -2.23
CA GLY A 214 6.50 -9.89 -2.97
C GLY A 214 7.20 -8.85 -2.08
N ILE A 215 6.50 -8.31 -1.08
CA ILE A 215 7.07 -7.38 -0.09
C ILE A 215 8.15 -8.09 0.75
N GLU A 216 7.87 -9.30 1.21
CA GLU A 216 8.86 -10.08 1.98
C GLU A 216 10.07 -10.46 1.10
N ALA A 217 9.84 -10.82 -0.17
CA ALA A 217 10.93 -11.14 -1.09
C ALA A 217 11.89 -9.95 -1.29
N ALA A 218 11.40 -8.70 -1.22
CA ALA A 218 12.24 -7.50 -1.30
C ALA A 218 13.27 -7.42 -0.15
N ALA A 219 12.98 -8.01 0.99
CA ALA A 219 13.95 -8.09 2.09
C ALA A 219 15.17 -8.97 1.79
N ARG A 220 15.13 -9.76 0.71
CA ARG A 220 16.22 -10.68 0.28
C ARG A 220 16.97 -10.20 -0.96
N VAL A 221 16.55 -9.09 -1.56
CA VAL A 221 17.27 -8.50 -2.71
C VAL A 221 18.59 -7.94 -2.22
N ASP A 222 19.71 -8.37 -2.79
CA ASP A 222 21.06 -8.09 -2.31
C ASP A 222 21.67 -6.78 -2.81
N GLN A 223 20.89 -5.99 -3.57
CA GLN A 223 21.30 -4.69 -4.14
C GLN A 223 20.21 -3.65 -3.98
N PHE A 224 20.59 -2.37 -4.05
CA PHE A 224 19.60 -1.30 -4.19
C PHE A 224 18.82 -1.45 -5.49
N ALA A 225 17.50 -1.42 -5.40
CA ALA A 225 16.62 -1.48 -6.55
C ALA A 225 15.29 -0.76 -6.27
N THR A 226 14.74 -0.14 -7.32
CA THR A 226 13.34 0.26 -7.37
C THR A 226 12.58 -0.78 -8.19
N ILE A 227 11.49 -1.32 -7.64
CA ILE A 227 10.76 -2.46 -8.20
C ILE A 227 9.27 -2.18 -8.20
N ASN A 228 8.63 -2.28 -9.36
CA ASN A 228 7.17 -2.28 -9.45
C ASN A 228 6.63 -3.58 -8.82
N LEU A 229 5.56 -3.45 -8.07
CA LEU A 229 4.84 -4.60 -7.49
C LEU A 229 3.40 -4.57 -7.99
N GLY A 230 3.02 -5.51 -8.86
CA GLY A 230 1.73 -5.49 -9.53
C GLY A 230 1.27 -6.85 -10.07
N HIS A 231 0.07 -6.85 -10.62
CA HIS A 231 -0.51 -8.01 -11.30
C HIS A 231 -0.34 -7.88 -12.81
N PRO A 232 0.13 -8.92 -13.54
CA PRO A 232 0.43 -8.84 -14.97
C PRO A 232 -0.82 -8.68 -15.85
N HIS A 233 -1.97 -9.18 -15.38
CA HIS A 233 -3.21 -9.06 -16.13
C HIS A 233 -3.84 -7.68 -15.92
N ILE A 234 -3.78 -6.84 -16.96
CA ILE A 234 -4.40 -5.52 -16.98
C ILE A 234 -5.86 -5.67 -17.40
N LEU A 235 -6.77 -5.48 -16.44
CA LEU A 235 -8.22 -5.61 -16.65
C LEU A 235 -8.84 -4.23 -16.85
N PRO A 236 -9.65 -4.02 -17.91
CA PRO A 236 -10.50 -2.84 -18.02
C PRO A 236 -11.40 -2.68 -16.80
N THR A 237 -11.53 -1.45 -16.29
CA THR A 237 -12.36 -1.20 -15.10
C THR A 237 -13.84 -1.49 -15.35
N GLN A 238 -14.28 -1.41 -16.63
CA GLN A 238 -15.61 -1.84 -17.04
C GLN A 238 -15.82 -3.34 -16.84
N ASP A 239 -14.82 -4.15 -17.22
CA ASP A 239 -14.89 -5.61 -17.07
C ASP A 239 -14.86 -6.01 -15.59
N LEU A 240 -14.09 -5.28 -14.76
CA LEU A 240 -14.13 -5.45 -13.31
C LEU A 240 -15.53 -5.18 -12.74
N ALA A 241 -16.17 -4.09 -13.17
CA ALA A 241 -17.52 -3.75 -12.73
C ALA A 241 -18.54 -4.83 -13.13
N GLU A 242 -18.45 -5.36 -14.35
CA GLU A 242 -19.30 -6.45 -14.82
C GLU A 242 -19.05 -7.77 -14.07
N LEU A 243 -17.79 -8.09 -13.75
CA LEU A 243 -17.45 -9.26 -12.93
C LEU A 243 -18.09 -9.14 -11.53
N ILE A 244 -17.96 -7.99 -10.88
CA ILE A 244 -18.55 -7.74 -9.55
C ILE A 244 -20.08 -7.78 -9.62
N ARG A 245 -20.66 -7.13 -10.64
CA ARG A 245 -22.11 -7.14 -10.88
C ARG A 245 -22.66 -8.56 -11.04
N ALA A 246 -22.03 -9.35 -11.91
CA ALA A 246 -22.44 -10.74 -12.17
C ALA A 246 -22.32 -11.61 -10.90
N GLU A 247 -21.21 -11.45 -10.17
CA GLU A 247 -20.97 -12.16 -8.91
C GLU A 247 -22.04 -11.81 -7.85
N LEU A 248 -22.47 -10.55 -7.76
CA LEU A 248 -23.48 -10.10 -6.80
C LEU A 248 -24.92 -10.31 -7.27
N GLY A 249 -25.16 -10.60 -8.54
CA GLY A 249 -26.50 -10.62 -9.14
C GLY A 249 -27.15 -9.25 -9.20
N ALA A 250 -26.35 -8.17 -9.24
CA ALA A 250 -26.84 -6.79 -9.24
C ALA A 250 -27.36 -6.37 -10.62
N ASP A 251 -28.25 -5.36 -10.63
CA ASP A 251 -28.84 -4.82 -11.87
C ASP A 251 -27.75 -4.11 -12.71
N ARG A 252 -27.84 -4.28 -14.03
CA ARG A 252 -26.93 -3.66 -14.99
C ARG A 252 -27.06 -2.13 -15.04
N ASP A 253 -28.25 -1.62 -14.80
CA ASP A 253 -28.55 -0.18 -14.81
C ASP A 253 -27.84 0.59 -13.68
N LEU A 254 -27.27 -0.14 -12.70
CA LEU A 254 -26.44 0.45 -11.64
C LEU A 254 -25.03 0.81 -12.12
N ILE A 255 -24.60 0.39 -13.31
CA ILE A 255 -23.28 0.71 -13.86
C ILE A 255 -23.40 1.94 -14.78
N ARG A 256 -22.78 3.03 -14.37
CA ARG A 256 -22.73 4.29 -15.13
C ARG A 256 -21.33 4.50 -15.68
N THR A 257 -21.21 4.76 -16.98
CA THR A 257 -19.91 5.07 -17.60
C THR A 257 -19.71 6.59 -17.61
N VAL A 258 -18.61 7.04 -17.02
CA VAL A 258 -18.23 8.46 -16.91
C VAL A 258 -16.86 8.73 -17.56
N ALA A 259 -16.59 10.01 -17.85
CA ALA A 259 -15.26 10.41 -18.35
C ALA A 259 -14.19 10.27 -17.27
N VAL A 260 -12.96 9.96 -17.68
CA VAL A 260 -11.81 9.95 -16.76
C VAL A 260 -11.41 11.39 -16.46
N PRO A 261 -11.33 11.80 -15.18
CA PRO A 261 -10.76 13.11 -14.82
C PRO A 261 -9.30 13.24 -15.28
N ALA A 262 -8.91 14.41 -15.79
CA ALA A 262 -7.61 14.66 -16.39
C ALA A 262 -6.40 14.35 -15.47
N GLN A 263 -6.58 14.49 -14.16
CA GLN A 263 -5.56 14.20 -13.15
C GLN A 263 -5.47 12.71 -12.76
N ILE A 264 -6.28 11.84 -13.37
CA ILE A 264 -6.28 10.40 -13.12
C ILE A 264 -5.63 9.68 -14.28
N THR A 265 -4.64 8.84 -13.99
CA THR A 265 -4.07 7.92 -14.98
C THR A 265 -5.14 6.93 -15.46
N ALA A 266 -5.51 6.99 -16.73
CA ALA A 266 -6.55 6.13 -17.30
C ALA A 266 -6.10 4.66 -17.28
N VAL A 267 -4.93 4.36 -17.78
CA VAL A 267 -4.36 3.00 -17.82
C VAL A 267 -3.08 2.96 -16.99
N LYS A 268 -2.98 2.02 -16.05
CA LYS A 268 -1.76 1.74 -15.29
C LYS A 268 -1.18 0.41 -15.75
N ARG A 269 -0.06 0.48 -16.44
CA ARG A 269 0.62 -0.69 -17.02
C ARG A 269 2.08 -0.74 -16.56
N PRO A 270 2.35 -1.27 -15.34
CA PRO A 270 3.73 -1.41 -14.86
C PRO A 270 4.47 -2.47 -15.69
N THR A 271 5.78 -2.25 -15.91
CA THR A 271 6.69 -3.35 -16.24
C THR A 271 6.89 -4.19 -14.97
N LEU A 272 6.99 -5.50 -15.12
CA LEU A 272 7.11 -6.42 -13.98
C LEU A 272 8.34 -7.34 -14.11
N ASP A 273 9.31 -6.96 -14.96
CA ASP A 273 10.51 -7.78 -15.17
C ASP A 273 11.37 -7.82 -13.91
N ARG A 274 11.54 -6.69 -13.22
CA ARG A 274 12.24 -6.65 -11.93
C ARG A 274 11.52 -7.43 -10.84
N GLN A 275 10.18 -7.40 -10.81
CA GLN A 275 9.39 -8.25 -9.92
C GLN A 275 9.70 -9.73 -10.15
N ARG A 276 9.78 -10.18 -11.40
CA ARG A 276 10.09 -11.58 -11.74
C ARG A 276 11.54 -11.95 -11.43
N THR A 277 12.48 -11.09 -11.83
CA THR A 277 13.92 -11.40 -11.76
C THR A 277 14.52 -11.18 -10.38
N LEU A 278 14.15 -10.09 -9.68
CA LEU A 278 14.74 -9.73 -8.39
C LEU A 278 13.94 -10.28 -7.21
N LEU A 279 12.62 -10.32 -7.30
CA LEU A 279 11.78 -10.87 -6.22
C LEU A 279 11.47 -12.36 -6.42
N CYS A 280 11.71 -12.93 -7.61
CA CYS A 280 11.26 -14.28 -7.99
C CYS A 280 9.78 -14.45 -7.66
N PHE A 281 8.96 -13.42 -7.93
CA PHE A 281 7.58 -13.34 -7.50
C PHE A 281 6.63 -13.21 -8.68
N GLU A 282 5.57 -14.04 -8.63
CA GLU A 282 4.41 -13.98 -9.51
C GLU A 282 3.13 -14.07 -8.65
N PRO A 283 2.10 -13.23 -8.92
CA PRO A 283 0.80 -13.36 -8.30
C PRO A 283 0.14 -14.69 -8.65
N THR A 284 -0.55 -15.29 -7.68
CA THR A 284 -1.26 -16.57 -7.85
C THR A 284 -2.78 -16.41 -7.73
N ILE A 285 -3.25 -15.35 -7.07
CA ILE A 285 -4.67 -15.08 -6.90
C ILE A 285 -5.20 -14.36 -8.14
N SER A 286 -6.08 -15.02 -8.87
CA SER A 286 -6.72 -14.42 -10.04
C SER A 286 -7.66 -13.27 -9.64
N VAL A 287 -7.87 -12.30 -10.55
CA VAL A 287 -8.82 -11.21 -10.31
C VAL A 287 -10.24 -11.74 -10.04
N ARG A 288 -10.64 -12.82 -10.71
CA ARG A 288 -11.96 -13.45 -10.50
C ARG A 288 -12.09 -14.02 -9.08
N GLU A 289 -11.07 -14.71 -8.59
CA GLU A 289 -11.05 -15.21 -7.21
C GLU A 289 -11.11 -14.07 -6.20
N GLY A 290 -10.31 -13.01 -6.40
CA GLY A 290 -10.33 -11.83 -5.54
C GLY A 290 -11.67 -11.11 -5.55
N VAL A 291 -12.34 -11.00 -6.71
CA VAL A 291 -13.71 -10.47 -6.82
C VAL A 291 -14.68 -11.30 -5.99
N SER A 292 -14.61 -12.63 -6.10
CA SER A 292 -15.50 -13.52 -5.32
C SER A 292 -15.31 -13.31 -3.80
N ARG A 293 -14.06 -13.28 -3.31
CA ARG A 293 -13.75 -13.01 -1.89
C ARG A 293 -14.31 -11.66 -1.41
N VAL A 294 -14.09 -10.59 -2.18
CA VAL A 294 -14.60 -9.25 -1.87
C VAL A 294 -16.13 -9.21 -1.86
N CYS A 295 -16.77 -9.80 -2.88
CA CYS A 295 -18.24 -9.86 -2.97
C CYS A 295 -18.87 -10.63 -1.83
N GLU A 296 -18.25 -11.73 -1.40
CA GLU A 296 -18.72 -12.51 -0.24
C GLU A 296 -18.75 -11.67 1.04
N VAL A 297 -17.67 -10.92 1.32
CA VAL A 297 -17.60 -10.03 2.49
C VAL A 297 -18.65 -8.92 2.38
N GLN A 298 -18.80 -8.28 1.21
CA GLN A 298 -19.74 -7.19 1.03
C GLN A 298 -21.22 -7.65 1.10
N ARG A 299 -21.55 -8.87 0.63
CA ARG A 299 -22.88 -9.47 0.84
C ARG A 299 -23.18 -9.67 2.33
N ARG A 300 -22.23 -10.21 3.09
CA ARG A 300 -22.39 -10.42 4.55
C ARG A 300 -22.60 -9.10 5.28
N MET A 301 -21.89 -8.05 4.88
CA MET A 301 -22.04 -6.70 5.46
C MET A 301 -23.38 -6.07 5.09
N ALA A 302 -23.85 -6.23 3.85
CA ALA A 302 -25.13 -5.71 3.41
C ALA A 302 -26.31 -6.44 4.07
N GLY A 303 -26.24 -7.77 4.25
CA GLY A 303 -27.27 -8.60 4.87
C GLY A 303 -27.41 -8.45 6.40
N ARG A 304 -26.36 -7.91 7.07
CA ARG A 304 -26.40 -7.66 8.53
C ARG A 304 -27.17 -6.40 8.91
N GLY A 305 -27.95 -5.80 7.99
CA GLY A 305 -28.77 -4.61 8.21
C GLY A 305 -27.97 -3.49 8.91
N THR A 306 -27.84 -2.36 8.30
CA THR A 306 -27.29 -1.16 8.93
C THR A 306 -27.95 -0.95 10.28
N SER A 307 -27.30 -1.36 11.37
CA SER A 307 -27.53 -0.73 12.65
C SER A 307 -27.07 0.73 12.47
N PRO A 308 -27.95 1.73 12.54
CA PRO A 308 -27.53 3.11 12.40
C PRO A 308 -26.93 3.53 13.74
N ASN A 309 -25.66 3.25 13.98
CA ASN A 309 -24.86 3.89 15.03
C ASN A 309 -23.58 3.10 15.27
N LEU A 310 -22.65 3.18 14.31
CA LEU A 310 -21.26 3.31 14.68
C LEU A 310 -20.94 4.80 14.43
N PRO A 311 -20.52 5.55 15.46
CA PRO A 311 -20.06 6.91 15.24
C PRO A 311 -18.94 6.79 14.20
N ALA A 312 -19.03 7.60 13.15
CA ALA A 312 -17.91 7.83 12.27
C ALA A 312 -16.70 8.01 13.18
N ALA A 313 -15.67 7.16 12.98
CA ALA A 313 -14.40 7.39 13.64
C ALA A 313 -14.06 8.84 13.28
N SER A 314 -14.29 9.71 14.22
CA SER A 314 -13.96 11.10 14.13
C SER A 314 -12.48 11.12 13.83
N THR A 315 -12.11 11.48 12.61
CA THR A 315 -10.82 12.09 12.33
C THR A 315 -10.83 13.39 13.14
N GLY A 316 -10.61 13.24 14.43
CA GLY A 316 -10.39 14.33 15.36
C GLY A 316 -9.01 14.92 15.07
N VAL A 317 -8.91 15.66 13.98
CA VAL A 317 -7.94 16.73 13.88
C VAL A 317 -8.54 17.88 14.66
N SER A 318 -8.35 17.89 15.98
CA SER A 318 -8.49 19.09 16.78
C SER A 318 -7.41 20.06 16.32
N LEU A 319 -7.81 21.05 15.55
CA LEU A 319 -7.06 22.28 15.36
C LEU A 319 -7.00 22.97 16.73
N LEU A 320 -5.87 22.84 17.42
CA LEU A 320 -5.51 23.78 18.47
C LEU A 320 -4.59 24.82 17.87
N ALA A 321 -4.99 26.06 18.07
CA ALA A 321 -4.39 27.32 17.67
C ALA A 321 -2.92 27.47 18.15
#